data_28a7e0579563451dbdf0d4607f1561c7
#
_entry.id   28a7e0579563451dbdf0d4607f1561c7
#
_cell.length_a   1.000
_cell.length_b   1.000
_cell.length_c   1.000
_cell.angle_alpha   90.00
_cell.angle_beta   90.00
_cell.angle_gamma   90.00
#
_symmetry.space_group_name_H-M   'P 1'
#
loop_
_entity.id
_entity.type
_entity.pdbx_description
1 polymer ?
#
loop_
_entity_poly.entity_id
_entity_poly.type
_entity_poly.pdbx_seq_one_letter_code
_entity_poly.pdbx_strand_id
1 'polypeptide(L)'
;MNRPVWMLLLVAALAFATTLLVSGCNEAKALNVNEVGADPAAYSGTITVVGVTKAFSNVDASVIGIMDLKELQCTTPNCNKLLLPVKFQGARPAVGAEVQVTGSFTQVQGGYLFVASELKVVRQHQIGG
;
A
#
# COMPACT_ATOMS: atom_id res chain seq x y z
N MET A 1 -18.30 -34.72 -48.81
CA MET A 1 -17.77 -35.46 -47.68
C MET A 1 -16.81 -34.63 -46.85
N ASN A 2 -17.17 -33.41 -46.46
CA ASN A 2 -16.26 -32.53 -45.69
C ASN A 2 -16.90 -32.04 -44.38
N ARG A 3 -17.67 -32.92 -43.74
CA ARG A 3 -18.34 -32.60 -42.48
C ARG A 3 -17.47 -32.69 -41.21
N PRO A 4 -16.37 -33.44 -41.13
CA PRO A 4 -15.62 -33.51 -39.87
C PRO A 4 -14.65 -32.33 -39.65
N VAL A 5 -14.24 -31.60 -40.72
CA VAL A 5 -13.28 -30.52 -40.57
C VAL A 5 -13.91 -29.25 -39.99
N TRP A 6 -15.17 -29.00 -40.25
CA TRP A 6 -15.90 -27.85 -39.73
C TRP A 6 -16.25 -28.01 -38.24
N MET A 7 -16.49 -29.25 -37.77
CA MET A 7 -16.70 -29.48 -36.34
C MET A 7 -15.43 -29.29 -35.52
N LEU A 8 -14.28 -29.62 -36.08
CA LEU A 8 -12.99 -29.41 -35.39
C LEU A 8 -12.61 -27.92 -35.28
N LEU A 9 -13.01 -27.12 -36.27
CA LEU A 9 -12.78 -25.66 -36.24
C LEU A 9 -13.69 -24.94 -35.23
N LEU A 10 -14.90 -25.44 -35.03
CA LEU A 10 -15.82 -24.85 -34.02
C LEU A 10 -15.42 -25.19 -32.59
N VAL A 11 -14.81 -26.34 -32.34
CA VAL A 11 -14.32 -26.72 -31.02
C VAL A 11 -13.03 -25.93 -30.68
N ALA A 12 -12.18 -25.64 -31.66
CA ALA A 12 -10.99 -24.82 -31.46
C ALA A 12 -11.31 -23.34 -31.16
N ALA A 13 -12.40 -22.80 -31.74
CA ALA A 13 -12.86 -21.45 -31.49
C ALA A 13 -13.45 -21.25 -30.08
N LEU A 14 -14.09 -22.31 -29.54
CA LEU A 14 -14.65 -22.27 -28.17
C LEU A 14 -13.55 -22.37 -27.06
N ALA A 15 -12.43 -23.03 -27.37
CA ALA A 15 -11.33 -23.16 -26.41
C ALA A 15 -10.53 -21.87 -26.24
N PHE A 16 -10.56 -20.95 -27.22
CA PHE A 16 -9.83 -19.68 -27.15
C PHE A 16 -10.59 -18.57 -26.38
N ALA A 17 -11.90 -18.74 -26.20
CA ALA A 17 -12.72 -17.72 -25.53
C ALA A 17 -12.69 -17.82 -23.99
N THR A 18 -12.14 -18.88 -23.42
CA THR A 18 -12.17 -19.10 -21.97
C THR A 18 -10.89 -18.67 -21.23
N THR A 19 -9.87 -18.19 -21.94
CA THR A 19 -8.61 -17.79 -21.31
C THR A 19 -8.50 -16.29 -20.98
N LEU A 20 -9.52 -15.48 -21.26
CA LEU A 20 -9.50 -14.03 -21.04
C LEU A 20 -10.18 -13.57 -19.74
N LEU A 21 -10.62 -14.49 -18.88
CA LEU A 21 -11.36 -14.13 -17.66
C LEU A 21 -10.55 -14.30 -16.38
N VAL A 22 -9.23 -14.49 -16.45
CA VAL A 22 -8.36 -14.64 -15.28
C VAL A 22 -7.39 -13.47 -15.10
N SER A 23 -7.70 -12.30 -15.64
CA SER A 23 -7.09 -11.07 -15.11
C SER A 23 -7.93 -10.65 -13.89
N GLY A 24 -7.89 -11.49 -12.87
CA GLY A 24 -8.50 -11.19 -11.59
C GLY A 24 -7.87 -9.95 -11.00
N CYS A 25 -8.69 -9.08 -10.45
CA CYS A 25 -8.29 -7.94 -9.65
C CYS A 25 -7.47 -8.42 -8.44
N ASN A 26 -6.16 -8.56 -8.60
CA ASN A 26 -5.23 -8.67 -7.49
C ASN A 26 -4.86 -7.25 -7.04
N GLU A 27 -5.85 -6.47 -6.64
CA GLU A 27 -5.57 -5.29 -5.84
C GLU A 27 -5.14 -5.78 -4.47
N ALA A 28 -3.85 -5.63 -4.18
CA ALA A 28 -3.33 -5.91 -2.85
C ALA A 28 -4.10 -5.06 -1.85
N LYS A 29 -4.74 -5.71 -0.87
CA LYS A 29 -5.47 -5.04 0.20
C LYS A 29 -4.53 -4.08 0.94
N ALA A 30 -4.90 -2.81 1.02
CA ALA A 30 -4.16 -1.83 1.79
C ALA A 30 -4.30 -2.13 3.30
N LEU A 31 -3.17 -2.19 3.98
CA LEU A 31 -3.07 -2.43 5.42
C LEU A 31 -3.00 -1.09 6.16
N ASN A 32 -3.47 -1.06 7.39
CA ASN A 32 -3.42 0.13 8.23
C ASN A 32 -2.07 0.24 8.97
N VAL A 33 -1.67 1.46 9.30
CA VAL A 33 -0.42 1.72 10.02
C VAL A 33 -0.36 0.97 11.35
N ASN A 34 -1.45 0.98 12.13
CA ASN A 34 -1.47 0.29 13.42
C ASN A 34 -1.31 -1.23 13.30
N GLU A 35 -1.80 -1.82 12.21
CA GLU A 35 -1.62 -3.26 11.95
C GLU A 35 -0.16 -3.60 11.70
N VAL A 36 0.46 -2.91 10.76
CA VAL A 36 1.83 -3.23 10.33
C VAL A 36 2.87 -2.74 11.33
N GLY A 37 2.60 -1.65 12.03
CA GLY A 37 3.51 -1.09 13.02
C GLY A 37 3.56 -1.87 14.32
N ALA A 38 2.51 -2.63 14.64
CA ALA A 38 2.48 -3.48 15.83
C ALA A 38 3.48 -4.64 15.74
N ASP A 39 3.63 -5.23 14.55
CA ASP A 39 4.56 -6.33 14.31
C ASP A 39 5.08 -6.30 12.87
N PRO A 40 6.05 -5.43 12.57
CA PRO A 40 6.60 -5.34 11.21
C PRO A 40 7.22 -6.65 10.71
N ALA A 41 7.74 -7.47 11.61
CA ALA A 41 8.36 -8.75 11.26
C ALA A 41 7.37 -9.77 10.69
N ALA A 42 6.06 -9.60 10.97
CA ALA A 42 5.02 -10.46 10.43
C ALA A 42 4.74 -10.24 8.94
N TYR A 43 5.22 -9.12 8.39
CA TYR A 43 4.97 -8.72 7.00
C TYR A 43 6.26 -8.81 6.19
N SER A 44 6.37 -9.85 5.40
CA SER A 44 7.48 -10.04 4.46
C SER A 44 7.04 -9.69 3.03
N GLY A 45 7.99 -9.27 2.20
CA GLY A 45 7.73 -8.94 0.81
C GLY A 45 7.05 -7.58 0.63
N THR A 46 6.52 -7.36 -0.55
CA THR A 46 5.89 -6.10 -0.93
C THR A 46 4.45 -6.04 -0.43
N ILE A 47 4.13 -4.99 0.31
CA ILE A 47 2.79 -4.71 0.83
C ILE A 47 2.40 -3.26 0.53
N THR A 48 1.12 -2.96 0.63
CA THR A 48 0.59 -1.59 0.52
C THR A 48 0.03 -1.18 1.88
N VAL A 49 0.45 -0.01 2.35
CA VAL A 49 0.03 0.57 3.63
C VAL A 49 -0.64 1.91 3.37
N VAL A 50 -1.74 2.17 4.05
CA VAL A 50 -2.43 3.45 4.01
C VAL A 50 -2.26 4.17 5.35
N GLY A 51 -1.98 5.46 5.29
CA GLY A 51 -1.83 6.29 6.47
C GLY A 51 -1.86 7.77 6.11
N VAL A 52 -1.67 8.61 7.11
CA VAL A 52 -1.68 10.07 6.95
C VAL A 52 -0.31 10.63 7.35
N THR A 53 0.26 11.44 6.49
CA THR A 53 1.54 12.11 6.75
C THR A 53 1.40 13.04 7.95
N LYS A 54 2.20 12.79 8.99
CA LYS A 54 2.16 13.56 10.24
C LYS A 54 3.44 14.37 10.47
N ALA A 55 4.57 13.81 10.12
CA ALA A 55 5.86 14.40 10.44
C ALA A 55 6.91 14.06 9.38
N PHE A 56 8.01 14.77 9.43
CA PHE A 56 9.18 14.54 8.58
C PHE A 56 10.42 14.30 9.46
N SER A 57 11.32 13.46 8.96
CA SER A 57 12.60 13.26 9.64
C SER A 57 13.48 14.50 9.53
N ASN A 58 14.12 14.86 10.63
CA ASN A 58 15.14 15.93 10.66
C ASN A 58 16.50 15.44 10.16
N VAL A 59 16.69 14.14 10.08
CA VAL A 59 17.98 13.52 9.73
C VAL A 59 18.05 13.14 8.27
N ASP A 60 16.92 12.61 7.73
CA ASP A 60 16.83 12.15 6.35
C ASP A 60 15.57 12.72 5.71
N ALA A 61 15.75 13.65 4.77
CA ALA A 61 14.65 14.33 4.09
C ALA A 61 13.75 13.38 3.28
N SER A 62 14.21 12.18 2.97
CA SER A 62 13.43 11.16 2.27
C SER A 62 12.54 10.32 3.19
N VAL A 63 12.62 10.51 4.51
CA VAL A 63 11.84 9.77 5.48
C VAL A 63 10.71 10.63 6.03
N ILE A 64 9.49 10.10 5.90
CA ILE A 64 8.27 10.68 6.46
C ILE A 64 7.69 9.75 7.53
N GLY A 65 6.98 10.31 8.49
CA GLY A 65 6.20 9.56 9.47
C GLY A 65 4.73 9.59 9.10
N ILE A 66 4.13 8.43 8.93
CA ILE A 66 2.69 8.31 8.68
C ILE A 66 2.00 7.70 9.89
N MET A 67 0.80 8.18 10.18
CA MET A 67 -0.03 7.66 11.27
C MET A 67 -1.25 6.94 10.71
N ASP A 68 -1.88 6.13 11.55
CA ASP A 68 -3.13 5.45 11.20
C ASP A 68 -4.26 6.47 11.01
N LEU A 69 -5.13 6.20 10.04
CA LEU A 69 -6.33 7.03 9.80
C LEU A 69 -7.23 7.15 11.01
N LYS A 70 -7.29 6.13 11.86
CA LYS A 70 -8.07 6.15 13.10
C LYS A 70 -7.63 7.25 14.07
N GLU A 71 -6.36 7.63 14.00
CA GLU A 71 -5.80 8.63 14.91
C GLU A 71 -6.16 10.07 14.52
N LEU A 72 -6.70 10.29 13.33
CA LEU A 72 -7.15 11.62 12.88
C LEU A 72 -8.23 12.23 13.79
N GLN A 73 -9.10 11.39 14.33
CA GLN A 73 -10.25 11.83 15.15
C GLN A 73 -10.02 11.58 16.63
N CYS A 74 -8.87 11.08 17.01
CA CYS A 74 -8.56 10.78 18.39
C CYS A 74 -8.16 12.05 19.13
N THR A 75 -8.92 12.41 20.15
CA THR A 75 -8.69 13.60 20.98
C THR A 75 -8.35 13.26 22.44
N THR A 76 -8.27 11.97 22.76
CA THR A 76 -8.00 11.49 24.12
C THR A 76 -6.52 11.17 24.32
N PRO A 77 -6.02 11.14 25.57
CA PRO A 77 -4.63 10.77 25.82
C PRO A 77 -4.31 9.30 25.51
N ASN A 78 -5.32 8.47 25.29
CA ASN A 78 -5.17 7.04 24.94
C ASN A 78 -5.00 6.76 23.46
N CYS A 79 -4.82 7.78 22.64
CA CYS A 79 -4.55 7.61 21.22
C CYS A 79 -3.25 6.85 20.98
N ASN A 80 -3.27 5.94 20.02
CA ASN A 80 -2.05 5.31 19.54
C ASN A 80 -1.28 6.33 18.70
N LYS A 81 -0.15 6.81 19.21
CA LYS A 81 0.68 7.80 18.53
C LYS A 81 1.79 7.16 17.69
N LEU A 82 1.56 5.94 17.22
CA LEU A 82 2.52 5.24 16.37
C LEU A 82 2.72 6.01 15.07
N LEU A 83 3.96 6.34 14.77
CA LEU A 83 4.39 6.82 13.46
C LEU A 83 5.19 5.74 12.76
N LEU A 84 4.75 5.37 11.58
CA LEU A 84 5.48 4.45 10.72
C LEU A 84 6.49 5.26 9.90
N PRO A 85 7.80 5.02 10.05
CA PRO A 85 8.79 5.69 9.22
C PRO A 85 8.77 5.08 7.81
N VAL A 86 8.57 5.92 6.82
CA VAL A 86 8.52 5.54 5.40
C VAL A 86 9.58 6.30 4.64
N LYS A 87 10.47 5.58 3.98
CA LYS A 87 11.47 6.15 3.09
C LYS A 87 10.95 6.12 1.65
N PHE A 88 10.91 7.29 1.03
CA PHE A 88 10.46 7.46 -0.35
C PHE A 88 11.31 8.51 -1.08
N GLN A 89 11.79 8.17 -2.27
CA GLN A 89 12.70 9.02 -3.05
C GLN A 89 11.99 10.01 -3.98
N GLY A 90 10.70 10.17 -3.86
CA GLY A 90 9.93 11.09 -4.67
C GLY A 90 9.59 12.38 -3.96
N ALA A 91 8.61 13.10 -4.51
CA ALA A 91 8.09 14.33 -3.92
C ALA A 91 7.50 14.07 -2.54
N ARG A 92 7.89 14.92 -1.58
CA ARG A 92 7.39 14.83 -0.20
C ARG A 92 5.92 15.23 -0.14
N PRO A 93 5.02 14.38 0.38
CA PRO A 93 3.64 14.79 0.60
C PRO A 93 3.54 15.84 1.72
N ALA A 94 2.49 16.64 1.69
CA ALA A 94 2.23 17.60 2.75
C ALA A 94 1.73 16.91 4.02
N VAL A 95 1.92 17.55 5.17
CA VAL A 95 1.29 17.10 6.43
C VAL A 95 -0.22 17.09 6.25
N GLY A 96 -0.87 16.00 6.67
CA GLY A 96 -2.30 15.78 6.46
C GLY A 96 -2.64 15.01 5.20
N ALA A 97 -1.70 14.79 4.29
CA ALA A 97 -1.94 13.98 3.11
C ALA A 97 -2.14 12.51 3.47
N GLU A 98 -3.29 11.97 3.10
CA GLU A 98 -3.52 10.53 3.13
C GLU A 98 -2.79 9.89 1.97
N VAL A 99 -1.91 8.95 2.28
CA VAL A 99 -1.06 8.30 1.30
C VAL A 99 -1.23 6.80 1.31
N GLN A 100 -1.15 6.20 0.13
CA GLN A 100 -0.92 4.77 -0.04
C GLN A 100 0.52 4.57 -0.44
N VAL A 101 1.25 3.80 0.35
CA VAL A 101 2.65 3.49 0.09
C VAL A 101 2.80 2.01 -0.17
N THR A 102 3.49 1.68 -1.25
CA THR A 102 3.79 0.30 -1.63
C THR A 102 5.28 0.07 -1.51
N GLY A 103 5.67 -0.97 -0.81
CA GLY A 103 7.06 -1.27 -0.56
C GLY A 103 7.24 -2.43 0.41
N SER A 104 8.35 -2.45 1.11
CA SER A 104 8.67 -3.52 2.05
C SER A 104 9.41 -2.99 3.28
N PHE A 105 9.32 -3.75 4.38
CA PHE A 105 10.07 -3.46 5.59
C PHE A 105 11.53 -3.85 5.43
N THR A 106 12.40 -2.99 5.93
CA THR A 106 13.84 -3.25 6.07
C THR A 106 14.21 -3.07 7.53
N GLN A 107 14.93 -4.03 8.08
CA GLN A 107 15.45 -3.92 9.43
C GLN A 107 16.60 -2.92 9.45
N VAL A 108 16.53 -1.95 10.35
CA VAL A 108 17.55 -0.93 10.57
C VAL A 108 17.96 -0.92 12.04
N GLN A 109 18.98 -0.18 12.37
CA GLN A 109 19.37 -0.01 13.77
C GLN A 109 18.24 0.67 14.55
N GLY A 110 17.74 0.00 15.58
CA GLY A 110 16.67 0.50 16.43
C GLY A 110 15.26 0.13 15.97
N GLY A 111 15.06 -0.66 14.89
CA GLY A 111 13.75 -1.11 14.48
C GLY A 111 13.60 -1.41 13.00
N TYR A 112 12.50 -0.97 12.42
CA TYR A 112 12.15 -1.21 11.02
C TYR A 112 11.89 0.10 10.30
N LEU A 113 12.26 0.12 9.03
CA LEU A 113 11.98 1.20 8.10
C LEU A 113 11.17 0.64 6.93
N PHE A 114 10.05 1.28 6.61
CA PHE A 114 9.29 0.92 5.43
C PHE A 114 9.87 1.65 4.21
N VAL A 115 10.44 0.89 3.29
CA VAL A 115 11.04 1.45 2.07
C VAL A 115 10.01 1.35 0.96
N ALA A 116 9.45 2.49 0.58
CA ALA A 116 8.43 2.59 -0.44
C ALA A 116 9.03 2.73 -1.83
N SER A 117 8.57 1.90 -2.74
CA SER A 117 8.84 2.02 -4.18
C SER A 117 7.83 2.94 -4.87
N GLU A 118 6.63 3.07 -4.28
CA GLU A 118 5.56 3.90 -4.81
C GLU A 118 4.83 4.60 -3.65
N LEU A 119 4.47 5.86 -3.89
CA LEU A 119 3.64 6.66 -2.97
C LEU A 119 2.59 7.38 -3.78
N LYS A 120 1.33 7.20 -3.39
CA LYS A 120 0.17 7.84 -4.00
C LYS A 120 -0.56 8.65 -2.97
N VAL A 121 -0.78 9.94 -3.24
CA VAL A 121 -1.63 10.81 -2.42
C VAL A 121 -3.09 10.56 -2.79
N VAL A 122 -3.90 10.18 -1.80
CA VAL A 122 -5.33 9.87 -2.00
C VAL A 122 -6.19 11.10 -1.78
N ARG A 123 -5.96 11.82 -0.67
CA ARG A 123 -6.69 13.03 -0.31
C ARG A 123 -5.91 13.82 0.74
N GLN A 124 -6.36 15.05 0.98
CA GLN A 124 -5.79 15.92 2.01
C GLN A 124 -6.74 16.00 3.21
N HIS A 125 -6.23 15.76 4.41
CA HIS A 125 -6.93 15.97 5.67
C HIS A 125 -6.39 17.20 6.40
N GLN A 126 -7.22 17.80 7.23
CA GLN A 126 -6.79 18.84 8.15
C GLN A 126 -6.35 18.20 9.47
N ILE A 127 -5.13 18.48 9.89
CA ILE A 127 -4.58 17.99 11.16
C ILE A 127 -4.35 19.17 12.09
N GLY A 128 -4.77 19.01 13.33
CA GLY A 128 -4.53 19.99 14.36
C GLY A 128 -5.37 21.26 14.20
N GLY A 129 -6.66 21.06 14.18
CA GLY A 129 -7.62 22.17 14.23
C GLY A 129 -7.53 22.95 15.52
#